data_c7148a099d783d1385a7945bd0668085
#
_entry.id   c7148a099d783d1385a7945bd0668085
#
_cell.length_a   1.000
_cell.length_b   1.000
_cell.length_c   1.000
_cell.angle_alpha   90.00
_cell.angle_beta   90.00
_cell.angle_gamma   90.00
#
_symmetry.space_group_name_H-M   'P 1'
#
loop_
_entity.id
_entity.type
_entity.pdbx_description
1 polymer ?
#
loop_
_entity_poly.entity_id
_entity_poly.type
_entity_poly.pdbx_seq_one_letter_code
_entity_poly.pdbx_strand_id
1 'polypeptide(L)'
;MTTEIPAIQTRNLTKIYPGFWNTQSVTALQNLNLTVRRGEIFGLLGPNGSGKTTTIKLLLGLINPTSGEADLLGQPAGDQITRRSIGYLPEETYLYRFLNARQTLDFYGRLFNMNRAQRVRAIDFYLDFVGLDPAVRKRRIGTYSKGQARRVGLAQALLNDPDLVILDEPTSGLDPLGTEEMKNLIIELKRAGKTVLLSSHQLADVEDVCDRICILYRGKLEVEGSIDELLEVREVFTVEGRHVPDELQARMVAMLKEAGVTDVVPGVQRGRLADLFKKLVLEKRASEKSGAAK
;
A
#
# COMPACT_ATOMS: atom_id res chain seq x y z
N MET A 1 20.91 5.32 21.59
CA MET A 1 19.72 5.03 20.77
C MET A 1 20.20 4.44 19.47
N THR A 2 20.11 3.15 19.30
CA THR A 2 20.41 2.49 18.02
C THR A 2 19.33 2.92 17.04
N THR A 3 19.68 3.75 16.06
CA THR A 3 18.79 4.13 14.96
C THR A 3 18.49 2.86 14.17
N GLU A 4 17.27 2.35 14.31
CA GLU A 4 16.82 1.18 13.58
C GLU A 4 16.84 1.48 12.08
N ILE A 5 17.47 0.61 11.28
CA ILE A 5 17.58 0.80 9.83
C ILE A 5 16.17 0.66 9.22
N PRO A 6 15.64 1.67 8.54
CA PRO A 6 14.32 1.61 7.93
C PRO A 6 14.24 0.53 6.84
N ALA A 7 13.04 0.05 6.58
CA ALA A 7 12.81 -0.90 5.50
C ALA A 7 12.94 -0.24 4.12
N ILE A 8 12.52 1.01 3.99
CA ILE A 8 12.68 1.82 2.78
C ILE A 8 13.12 3.22 3.20
N GLN A 9 14.12 3.76 2.50
CA GLN A 9 14.51 5.16 2.62
C GLN A 9 14.81 5.74 1.25
N THR A 10 14.22 6.89 0.91
CA THR A 10 14.55 7.64 -0.30
C THR A 10 15.07 9.01 0.05
N ARG A 11 16.04 9.52 -0.72
CA ARG A 11 16.64 10.84 -0.55
C ARG A 11 16.62 11.57 -1.88
N ASN A 12 15.79 12.61 -1.97
CA ASN A 12 15.61 13.46 -3.16
C ASN A 12 15.40 12.67 -4.45
N LEU A 13 14.71 11.51 -4.33
CA LEU A 13 14.53 10.57 -5.43
C LEU A 13 13.73 11.20 -6.55
N THR A 14 14.33 11.31 -7.74
CA THR A 14 13.75 12.00 -8.90
C THR A 14 13.81 11.11 -10.13
N LYS A 15 12.72 11.11 -10.92
CA LYS A 15 12.66 10.44 -12.21
C LYS A 15 12.05 11.33 -13.27
N ILE A 16 12.83 11.62 -14.29
CA ILE A 16 12.41 12.32 -15.51
C ILE A 16 12.52 11.34 -16.67
N TYR A 17 11.45 11.16 -17.40
CA TYR A 17 11.47 10.45 -18.67
C TYR A 17 11.72 11.45 -19.79
N PRO A 18 12.78 11.27 -20.59
CA PRO A 18 13.06 12.15 -21.72
C PRO A 18 11.91 12.06 -22.75
N GLY A 19 11.57 13.16 -23.33
CA GLY A 19 10.66 13.19 -24.46
C GLY A 19 11.31 12.55 -25.69
N PHE A 20 10.50 11.94 -26.56
CA PHE A 20 10.96 11.35 -27.82
C PHE A 20 10.43 12.18 -28.99
N TRP A 21 11.29 12.47 -29.98
CA TRP A 21 10.90 13.22 -31.20
C TRP A 21 10.01 14.43 -30.96
N ASN A 22 10.57 15.49 -30.39
CA ASN A 22 9.88 16.78 -30.13
C ASN A 22 8.75 16.76 -29.09
N THR A 23 8.61 15.66 -28.30
CA THR A 23 7.72 15.62 -27.14
C THR A 23 8.44 16.17 -25.91
N GLN A 24 7.68 16.80 -24.98
CA GLN A 24 8.24 17.31 -23.74
C GLN A 24 8.65 16.17 -22.81
N SER A 25 9.71 16.38 -22.01
CA SER A 25 10.09 15.47 -20.93
C SER A 25 8.99 15.41 -19.87
N VAL A 26 8.78 14.23 -19.29
CA VAL A 26 7.80 14.02 -18.24
C VAL A 26 8.49 13.79 -16.91
N THR A 27 8.31 14.69 -15.95
CA THR A 27 8.77 14.49 -14.58
C THR A 27 7.77 13.59 -13.85
N ALA A 28 8.10 12.32 -13.74
CA ALA A 28 7.24 11.32 -13.10
C ALA A 28 7.38 11.29 -11.59
N LEU A 29 8.54 11.72 -11.06
CA LEU A 29 8.81 11.82 -9.62
C LEU A 29 9.81 12.97 -9.38
N GLN A 30 9.56 13.78 -8.36
CA GLN A 30 10.38 14.95 -8.05
C GLN A 30 10.73 14.99 -6.56
N ASN A 31 12.02 14.85 -6.24
CA ASN A 31 12.59 15.00 -4.89
C ASN A 31 11.82 14.24 -3.81
N LEU A 32 11.44 12.98 -4.07
CA LEU A 32 10.75 12.15 -3.09
C LEU A 32 11.71 11.80 -1.94
N ASN A 33 11.32 12.23 -0.74
CA ASN A 33 11.94 11.82 0.52
C ASN A 33 10.89 11.01 1.28
N LEU A 34 11.13 9.72 1.46
CA LEU A 34 10.19 8.77 2.05
C LEU A 34 10.94 7.87 3.03
N THR A 35 10.33 7.58 4.17
CA THR A 35 10.85 6.64 5.15
C THR A 35 9.76 5.66 5.57
N VAL A 36 9.97 4.36 5.29
CA VAL A 36 9.10 3.26 5.75
C VAL A 36 9.84 2.49 6.85
N ARG A 37 9.23 2.38 8.01
CA ARG A 37 9.78 1.66 9.17
C ARG A 37 9.64 0.16 9.00
N ARG A 38 10.44 -0.62 9.72
CA ARG A 38 10.25 -2.08 9.75
C ARG A 38 8.97 -2.46 10.47
N GLY A 39 8.27 -3.48 9.96
CA GLY A 39 7.06 -4.02 10.59
C GLY A 39 5.81 -3.15 10.45
N GLU A 40 5.84 -2.05 9.67
CA GLU A 40 4.63 -1.27 9.38
C GLU A 40 4.00 -1.63 8.03
N ILE A 41 2.72 -1.36 7.88
CA ILE A 41 2.04 -1.29 6.59
C ILE A 41 1.99 0.17 6.18
N PHE A 42 2.68 0.48 5.08
CA PHE A 42 2.76 1.85 4.55
C PHE A 42 2.03 1.97 3.21
N GLY A 43 1.12 2.94 3.12
CA GLY A 43 0.32 3.22 1.93
C GLY A 43 0.92 4.29 1.04
N LEU A 44 1.14 3.98 -0.25
CA LEU A 44 1.54 4.92 -1.29
C LEU A 44 0.32 5.30 -2.13
N LEU A 45 -0.27 6.46 -1.85
CA LEU A 45 -1.54 6.90 -2.41
C LEU A 45 -1.38 7.93 -3.51
N GLY A 46 -2.38 8.02 -4.37
CA GLY A 46 -2.48 9.08 -5.37
C GLY A 46 -3.28 8.65 -6.60
N PRO A 47 -3.70 9.61 -7.43
CA PRO A 47 -4.40 9.33 -8.68
C PRO A 47 -3.49 8.63 -9.69
N ASN A 48 -4.06 8.13 -10.78
CA ASN A 48 -3.29 7.59 -11.88
C ASN A 48 -2.34 8.66 -12.45
N GLY A 49 -1.10 8.28 -12.71
CA GLY A 49 -0.05 9.21 -13.16
C GLY A 49 0.59 10.04 -12.03
N SER A 50 0.29 9.78 -10.76
CA SER A 50 0.90 10.51 -9.62
C SER A 50 2.35 10.11 -9.33
N GLY A 51 2.85 9.00 -9.90
CA GLY A 51 4.22 8.52 -9.68
C GLY A 51 4.33 7.22 -8.86
N LYS A 52 3.23 6.63 -8.37
CA LYS A 52 3.24 5.40 -7.54
C LYS A 52 4.04 4.24 -8.18
N THR A 53 3.63 3.81 -9.36
CA THR A 53 4.30 2.72 -10.09
C THR A 53 5.75 3.08 -10.47
N THR A 54 6.04 4.35 -10.75
CA THR A 54 7.41 4.82 -10.98
C THR A 54 8.25 4.67 -9.71
N THR A 55 7.70 5.05 -8.54
CA THR A 55 8.36 4.87 -7.24
C THR A 55 8.64 3.39 -6.98
N ILE A 56 7.65 2.51 -7.15
CA ILE A 56 7.83 1.06 -6.98
C ILE A 56 8.92 0.52 -7.91
N LYS A 57 8.92 0.90 -9.19
CA LYS A 57 9.95 0.46 -10.15
C LYS A 57 11.36 0.93 -9.78
N LEU A 58 11.50 2.14 -9.23
CA LEU A 58 12.78 2.66 -8.72
C LEU A 58 13.24 1.86 -7.50
N LEU A 59 12.35 1.61 -6.53
CA LEU A 59 12.63 0.81 -5.34
C LEU A 59 13.06 -0.61 -5.70
N LEU A 60 12.41 -1.24 -6.66
CA LEU A 60 12.77 -2.58 -7.14
C LEU A 60 14.05 -2.60 -8.00
N GLY A 61 14.62 -1.43 -8.32
CA GLY A 61 15.76 -1.32 -9.23
C GLY A 61 15.45 -1.80 -10.66
N LEU A 62 14.17 -1.71 -11.08
CA LEU A 62 13.75 -2.03 -12.46
C LEU A 62 14.03 -0.88 -13.42
N ILE A 63 14.16 0.33 -12.89
CA ILE A 63 14.58 1.54 -13.61
C ILE A 63 15.55 2.33 -12.72
N ASN A 64 16.45 3.08 -13.35
CA ASN A 64 17.39 3.95 -12.65
C ASN A 64 16.76 5.32 -12.35
N PRO A 65 17.05 5.95 -11.21
CA PRO A 65 16.66 7.33 -10.95
C PRO A 65 17.40 8.28 -11.89
N THR A 66 16.84 9.47 -12.11
CA THR A 66 17.54 10.58 -12.78
C THR A 66 18.49 11.28 -11.80
N SER A 67 18.08 11.40 -10.54
CA SER A 67 18.90 11.87 -9.41
C SER A 67 18.32 11.36 -8.10
N GLY A 68 19.09 11.51 -7.01
CA GLY A 68 18.71 11.00 -5.70
C GLY A 68 18.97 9.51 -5.54
N GLU A 69 18.61 8.99 -4.36
CA GLU A 69 18.94 7.63 -3.92
C GLU A 69 17.73 6.96 -3.28
N ALA A 70 17.74 5.63 -3.31
CA ALA A 70 16.79 4.81 -2.58
C ALA A 70 17.53 3.62 -1.96
N ASP A 71 17.27 3.36 -0.68
CA ASP A 71 17.77 2.22 0.07
C ASP A 71 16.60 1.32 0.49
N LEU A 72 16.82 0.01 0.42
CA LEU A 72 15.89 -1.02 0.87
C LEU A 72 16.61 -1.92 1.86
N LEU A 73 16.05 -2.08 3.05
CA LEU A 73 16.62 -2.88 4.13
C LEU A 73 18.07 -2.49 4.48
N GLY A 74 18.44 -1.22 4.22
CA GLY A 74 19.78 -0.67 4.45
C GLY A 74 20.78 -0.88 3.32
N GLN A 75 20.34 -1.34 2.14
CA GLN A 75 21.17 -1.51 0.94
C GLN A 75 20.59 -0.72 -0.23
N PRO A 76 21.41 -0.29 -1.18
CA PRO A 76 20.92 0.44 -2.35
C PRO A 76 19.85 -0.33 -3.12
N ALA A 77 18.85 0.39 -3.63
CA ALA A 77 17.79 -0.18 -4.44
C ALA A 77 18.38 -0.89 -5.68
N GLY A 78 17.90 -2.10 -5.95
CA GLY A 78 18.41 -2.93 -7.05
C GLY A 78 19.60 -3.82 -6.70
N ASP A 79 20.11 -3.77 -5.45
CA ASP A 79 21.11 -4.74 -5.00
C ASP A 79 20.59 -6.17 -5.09
N GLN A 80 21.46 -7.10 -5.58
CA GLN A 80 21.05 -8.49 -5.84
C GLN A 80 20.73 -9.27 -4.56
N ILE A 81 21.44 -8.99 -3.47
CA ILE A 81 21.22 -9.67 -2.20
C ILE A 81 19.88 -9.23 -1.60
N THR A 82 19.65 -7.95 -1.60
CA THR A 82 18.43 -7.33 -1.07
C THR A 82 17.18 -7.76 -1.82
N ARG A 83 17.28 -7.95 -3.15
CA ARG A 83 16.16 -8.46 -3.98
C ARG A 83 15.62 -9.81 -3.50
N ARG A 84 16.44 -10.64 -2.84
CA ARG A 84 15.99 -11.93 -2.28
C ARG A 84 15.11 -11.76 -1.03
N SER A 85 15.23 -10.63 -0.34
CA SER A 85 14.44 -10.28 0.83
C SER A 85 13.22 -9.42 0.49
N ILE A 86 12.90 -9.26 -0.80
CA ILE A 86 11.76 -8.47 -1.27
C ILE A 86 10.78 -9.38 -2.00
N GLY A 87 9.51 -9.33 -1.58
CA GLY A 87 8.39 -9.89 -2.32
C GLY A 87 7.68 -8.80 -3.12
N TYR A 88 7.31 -9.08 -4.36
CA TYR A 88 6.61 -8.12 -5.20
C TYR A 88 5.37 -8.73 -5.85
N LEU A 89 4.22 -8.09 -5.65
CA LEU A 89 2.98 -8.37 -6.34
C LEU A 89 2.66 -7.19 -7.27
N PRO A 90 2.81 -7.31 -8.58
CA PRO A 90 2.44 -6.27 -9.54
C PRO A 90 0.92 -6.10 -9.65
N GLU A 91 0.46 -4.95 -10.16
CA GLU A 91 -0.95 -4.68 -10.43
C GLU A 91 -1.57 -5.75 -11.34
N GLU A 92 -0.89 -6.12 -12.43
CA GLU A 92 -1.27 -7.25 -13.27
C GLU A 92 -0.37 -8.45 -12.97
N THR A 93 -0.98 -9.56 -12.56
CA THR A 93 -0.25 -10.78 -12.24
C THR A 93 -0.10 -11.64 -13.49
N TYR A 94 1.07 -11.62 -14.11
CA TYR A 94 1.38 -12.43 -15.29
C TYR A 94 1.78 -13.84 -14.89
N LEU A 95 0.79 -14.73 -14.69
CA LEU A 95 1.01 -16.14 -14.41
C LEU A 95 0.86 -17.00 -15.66
N TYR A 96 1.64 -18.06 -15.76
CA TYR A 96 1.52 -19.03 -16.88
C TYR A 96 0.20 -19.77 -16.83
N ARG A 97 -0.72 -19.44 -17.72
CA ARG A 97 -2.11 -19.89 -17.73
C ARG A 97 -2.28 -21.42 -17.87
N PHE A 98 -1.27 -22.11 -18.42
CA PHE A 98 -1.27 -23.58 -18.60
C PHE A 98 -0.77 -24.34 -17.37
N LEU A 99 -0.13 -23.68 -16.41
CA LEU A 99 0.29 -24.27 -15.14
C LEU A 99 -0.85 -24.21 -14.10
N ASN A 100 -0.77 -25.06 -13.10
CA ASN A 100 -1.57 -24.94 -11.88
C ASN A 100 -0.77 -24.16 -10.80
N ALA A 101 -1.43 -23.84 -9.66
CA ALA A 101 -0.80 -23.03 -8.60
C ALA A 101 0.49 -23.67 -8.06
N ARG A 102 0.50 -24.99 -7.79
CA ARG A 102 1.69 -25.68 -7.29
C ARG A 102 2.84 -25.68 -8.28
N GLN A 103 2.56 -25.94 -9.55
CA GLN A 103 3.56 -25.91 -10.62
C GLN A 103 4.16 -24.51 -10.79
N THR A 104 3.34 -23.48 -10.70
CA THR A 104 3.79 -22.09 -10.75
C THR A 104 4.72 -21.77 -9.60
N LEU A 105 4.35 -22.09 -8.37
CA LEU A 105 5.20 -21.84 -7.20
C LEU A 105 6.47 -22.72 -7.19
N ASP A 106 6.40 -23.98 -7.67
CA ASP A 106 7.60 -24.81 -7.83
C ASP A 106 8.58 -24.21 -8.85
N PHE A 107 8.07 -23.67 -9.94
CA PHE A 107 8.89 -22.96 -10.93
C PHE A 107 9.63 -21.77 -10.30
N TYR A 108 8.93 -20.88 -9.57
CA TYR A 108 9.57 -19.75 -8.90
C TYR A 108 10.50 -20.16 -7.77
N GLY A 109 10.15 -21.19 -7.00
CA GLY A 109 11.03 -21.72 -5.96
C GLY A 109 12.36 -22.25 -6.50
N ARG A 110 12.37 -22.79 -7.72
CA ARG A 110 13.61 -23.17 -8.41
C ARG A 110 14.44 -21.94 -8.79
N LEU A 111 13.81 -20.84 -9.21
CA LEU A 111 14.52 -19.59 -9.51
C LEU A 111 15.17 -18.98 -8.26
N PHE A 112 14.56 -19.20 -7.07
CA PHE A 112 15.15 -18.82 -5.78
C PHE A 112 16.22 -19.81 -5.27
N ASN A 113 16.60 -20.83 -6.07
CA ASN A 113 17.54 -21.89 -5.69
C ASN A 113 17.12 -22.70 -4.44
N MET A 114 15.82 -22.77 -4.15
CA MET A 114 15.30 -23.59 -3.06
C MET A 114 15.47 -25.07 -3.39
N ASN A 115 15.92 -25.89 -2.42
CA ASN A 115 15.90 -27.34 -2.58
C ASN A 115 14.47 -27.90 -2.58
N ARG A 116 14.30 -29.16 -2.97
CA ARG A 116 12.97 -29.79 -3.11
C ARG A 116 12.16 -29.74 -1.81
N ALA A 117 12.78 -30.01 -0.68
CA ALA A 117 12.09 -30.05 0.62
C ALA A 117 11.63 -28.65 1.05
N GLN A 118 12.45 -27.63 0.82
CA GLN A 118 12.10 -26.23 1.06
C GLN A 118 10.92 -25.80 0.18
N ARG A 119 10.97 -26.10 -1.13
CA ARG A 119 9.89 -25.74 -2.05
C ARG A 119 8.57 -26.36 -1.65
N VAL A 120 8.55 -27.68 -1.37
CA VAL A 120 7.29 -28.36 -1.00
C VAL A 120 6.68 -27.71 0.24
N ARG A 121 7.49 -27.48 1.29
CA ARG A 121 7.01 -26.86 2.53
C ARG A 121 6.50 -25.43 2.29
N ALA A 122 7.25 -24.59 1.58
CA ALA A 122 6.86 -23.22 1.30
C ALA A 122 5.60 -23.14 0.44
N ILE A 123 5.48 -24.01 -0.59
CA ILE A 123 4.31 -24.06 -1.46
C ILE A 123 3.05 -24.42 -0.66
N ASP A 124 3.11 -25.47 0.17
CA ASP A 124 1.96 -25.87 0.97
C ASP A 124 1.58 -24.76 1.95
N PHE A 125 2.55 -24.20 2.67
CA PHE A 125 2.33 -23.14 3.62
C PHE A 125 1.70 -21.88 2.98
N TYR A 126 2.27 -21.38 1.89
CA TYR A 126 1.76 -20.14 1.29
C TYR A 126 0.45 -20.34 0.52
N LEU A 127 0.18 -21.50 -0.06
CA LEU A 127 -1.15 -21.78 -0.63
C LEU A 127 -2.23 -21.89 0.45
N ASP A 128 -1.89 -22.39 1.65
CA ASP A 128 -2.80 -22.36 2.80
C ASP A 128 -2.98 -20.94 3.32
N PHE A 129 -1.87 -20.20 3.52
CA PHE A 129 -1.88 -18.82 3.99
C PHE A 129 -2.77 -17.91 3.14
N VAL A 130 -2.66 -17.98 1.80
CA VAL A 130 -3.51 -17.16 0.92
C VAL A 130 -4.93 -17.70 0.77
N GLY A 131 -5.30 -18.77 1.47
CA GLY A 131 -6.64 -19.34 1.47
C GLY A 131 -7.08 -19.86 0.09
N LEU A 132 -6.17 -20.39 -0.72
CA LEU A 132 -6.54 -20.99 -1.98
C LEU A 132 -7.13 -22.40 -1.77
N ASP A 133 -8.37 -22.61 -2.18
CA ASP A 133 -9.08 -23.88 -2.04
C ASP A 133 -8.27 -25.06 -2.64
N PRO A 134 -8.10 -26.18 -1.93
CA PRO A 134 -7.35 -27.35 -2.40
C PRO A 134 -7.84 -27.90 -3.76
N ALA A 135 -9.15 -27.82 -4.06
CA ALA A 135 -9.70 -28.23 -5.35
C ALA A 135 -9.26 -27.28 -6.48
N VAL A 136 -9.17 -25.98 -6.19
CA VAL A 136 -8.70 -24.96 -7.13
C VAL A 136 -7.23 -25.14 -7.44
N ARG A 137 -6.38 -25.48 -6.43
CA ARG A 137 -4.91 -25.66 -6.61
C ARG A 137 -4.53 -26.63 -7.74
N LYS A 138 -5.40 -27.60 -8.05
CA LYS A 138 -5.16 -28.61 -9.10
C LYS A 138 -5.56 -28.13 -10.50
N ARG A 139 -6.40 -27.10 -10.60
CA ARG A 139 -6.87 -26.54 -11.87
C ARG A 139 -5.78 -25.68 -12.52
N ARG A 140 -5.88 -25.49 -13.85
CA ARG A 140 -5.00 -24.57 -14.59
C ARG A 140 -5.33 -23.11 -14.22
N ILE A 141 -4.32 -22.26 -14.02
CA ILE A 141 -4.48 -20.84 -13.69
C ILE A 141 -5.34 -20.09 -14.71
N GLY A 142 -5.30 -20.48 -15.99
CA GLY A 142 -6.16 -19.90 -17.01
C GLY A 142 -7.68 -20.03 -16.76
N THR A 143 -8.10 -20.85 -15.77
CA THR A 143 -9.50 -21.03 -15.35
C THR A 143 -9.82 -20.35 -14.03
N TYR A 144 -8.87 -19.61 -13.46
CA TYR A 144 -9.05 -18.95 -12.17
C TYR A 144 -9.84 -17.65 -12.31
N SER A 145 -10.59 -17.29 -11.25
CA SER A 145 -11.08 -15.93 -11.09
C SER A 145 -9.91 -14.97 -10.88
N LYS A 146 -10.14 -13.67 -11.07
CA LYS A 146 -9.12 -12.64 -10.80
C LYS A 146 -8.60 -12.72 -9.36
N GLY A 147 -9.49 -12.91 -8.38
CA GLY A 147 -9.12 -13.08 -6.97
C GLY A 147 -8.27 -14.32 -6.73
N GLN A 148 -8.61 -15.47 -7.33
CA GLN A 148 -7.81 -16.70 -7.24
C GLN A 148 -6.40 -16.51 -7.83
N ALA A 149 -6.29 -15.88 -8.99
CA ALA A 149 -5.01 -15.57 -9.62
C ALA A 149 -4.19 -14.59 -8.75
N ARG A 150 -4.85 -13.59 -8.17
CA ARG A 150 -4.22 -12.61 -7.27
C ARG A 150 -3.63 -13.27 -6.02
N ARG A 151 -4.35 -14.22 -5.41
CA ARG A 151 -3.86 -15.03 -4.27
C ARG A 151 -2.63 -15.84 -4.64
N VAL A 152 -2.57 -16.46 -5.82
CA VAL A 152 -1.37 -17.17 -6.29
C VAL A 152 -0.22 -16.21 -6.52
N GLY A 153 -0.47 -15.02 -7.05
CA GLY A 153 0.53 -13.97 -7.18
C GLY A 153 1.10 -13.52 -5.84
N LEU A 154 0.24 -13.37 -4.82
CA LEU A 154 0.68 -13.06 -3.46
C LEU A 154 1.52 -14.23 -2.87
N ALA A 155 1.07 -15.48 -3.03
CA ALA A 155 1.85 -16.65 -2.60
C ALA A 155 3.22 -16.72 -3.30
N GLN A 156 3.30 -16.35 -4.57
CA GLN A 156 4.55 -16.22 -5.32
C GLN A 156 5.46 -15.15 -4.74
N ALA A 157 4.92 -13.96 -4.42
CA ALA A 157 5.67 -12.86 -3.84
C ALA A 157 6.24 -13.22 -2.46
N LEU A 158 5.58 -14.10 -1.73
CA LEU A 158 5.96 -14.53 -0.38
C LEU A 158 6.87 -15.77 -0.35
N LEU A 159 7.05 -16.47 -1.47
CA LEU A 159 7.59 -17.84 -1.52
C LEU A 159 8.97 -17.99 -0.89
N ASN A 160 9.81 -16.98 -0.95
CA ASN A 160 11.15 -16.93 -0.36
C ASN A 160 11.20 -16.27 1.01
N ASP A 161 10.06 -16.12 1.68
CA ASP A 161 9.90 -15.53 3.02
C ASP A 161 10.52 -14.13 3.16
N PRO A 162 10.12 -13.14 2.32
CA PRO A 162 10.72 -11.81 2.30
C PRO A 162 10.45 -11.01 3.58
N ASP A 163 11.38 -10.09 3.94
CA ASP A 163 11.21 -9.12 5.02
C ASP A 163 10.36 -7.92 4.61
N LEU A 164 10.43 -7.55 3.31
CA LEU A 164 9.69 -6.45 2.71
C LEU A 164 8.80 -6.96 1.59
N VAL A 165 7.51 -6.65 1.66
CA VAL A 165 6.52 -7.00 0.64
C VAL A 165 6.00 -5.73 -0.02
N ILE A 166 6.15 -5.61 -1.34
CA ILE A 166 5.66 -4.50 -2.15
C ILE A 166 4.45 -4.98 -2.96
N LEU A 167 3.31 -4.34 -2.76
CA LEU A 167 2.03 -4.69 -3.37
C LEU A 167 1.54 -3.52 -4.24
N ASP A 168 1.53 -3.70 -5.55
CA ASP A 168 1.02 -2.69 -6.48
C ASP A 168 -0.47 -2.93 -6.73
N GLU A 169 -1.33 -2.03 -6.25
CA GLU A 169 -2.79 -2.08 -6.36
C GLU A 169 -3.37 -3.45 -5.97
N PRO A 170 -3.13 -3.99 -4.74
CA PRO A 170 -3.45 -5.37 -4.39
C PRO A 170 -4.93 -5.73 -4.47
N THR A 171 -5.83 -4.77 -4.27
CA THR A 171 -7.29 -4.94 -4.27
C THR A 171 -7.95 -4.61 -5.62
N SER A 172 -7.19 -4.07 -6.58
CA SER A 172 -7.72 -3.61 -7.87
C SER A 172 -8.48 -4.70 -8.63
N GLY A 173 -9.77 -4.41 -8.92
CA GLY A 173 -10.66 -5.27 -9.70
C GLY A 173 -11.04 -6.58 -9.02
N LEU A 174 -10.93 -6.66 -7.71
CA LEU A 174 -11.56 -7.68 -6.90
C LEU A 174 -13.02 -7.30 -6.60
N ASP A 175 -13.83 -8.29 -6.31
CA ASP A 175 -15.17 -8.08 -5.73
C ASP A 175 -15.04 -7.66 -4.25
N PRO A 176 -16.11 -7.18 -3.60
CA PRO A 176 -16.03 -6.71 -2.21
C PRO A 176 -15.51 -7.77 -1.23
N LEU A 177 -15.89 -9.04 -1.41
CA LEU A 177 -15.43 -10.13 -0.55
C LEU A 177 -13.93 -10.41 -0.77
N GLY A 178 -13.48 -10.48 -2.03
CA GLY A 178 -12.07 -10.65 -2.37
C GLY A 178 -11.19 -9.49 -1.90
N THR A 179 -11.73 -8.26 -1.89
CA THR A 179 -11.06 -7.08 -1.34
C THR A 179 -10.86 -7.23 0.15
N GLU A 180 -11.91 -7.60 0.90
CA GLU A 180 -11.82 -7.79 2.34
C GLU A 180 -10.85 -8.93 2.72
N GLU A 181 -10.91 -10.04 2.00
CA GLU A 181 -9.98 -11.14 2.18
C GLU A 181 -8.53 -10.74 1.90
N MET A 182 -8.28 -9.91 0.89
CA MET A 182 -6.93 -9.40 0.58
C MET A 182 -6.43 -8.45 1.68
N LYS A 183 -7.29 -7.56 2.20
CA LYS A 183 -6.96 -6.69 3.33
C LYS A 183 -6.56 -7.51 4.57
N ASN A 184 -7.31 -8.56 4.89
CA ASN A 184 -7.00 -9.46 5.99
C ASN A 184 -5.63 -10.14 5.80
N LEU A 185 -5.30 -10.61 4.59
CA LEU A 185 -3.98 -11.18 4.28
C LEU A 185 -2.85 -10.16 4.49
N ILE A 186 -3.05 -8.90 4.13
CA ILE A 186 -2.06 -7.83 4.34
C ILE A 186 -1.84 -7.58 5.83
N ILE A 187 -2.90 -7.56 6.63
CA ILE A 187 -2.82 -7.42 8.09
C ILE A 187 -2.06 -8.62 8.70
N GLU A 188 -2.32 -9.84 8.24
CA GLU A 188 -1.62 -11.05 8.72
C GLU A 188 -0.12 -11.00 8.36
N LEU A 189 0.28 -10.44 7.22
CA LEU A 189 1.70 -10.22 6.90
C LEU A 189 2.38 -9.33 7.95
N LYS A 190 1.75 -8.23 8.35
CA LYS A 190 2.26 -7.37 9.43
C LYS A 190 2.36 -8.13 10.75
N ARG A 191 1.33 -8.91 11.12
CA ARG A 191 1.35 -9.75 12.34
C ARG A 191 2.48 -10.76 12.33
N ALA A 192 2.85 -11.25 11.16
CA ALA A 192 4.03 -12.12 10.96
C ALA A 192 5.36 -11.35 10.97
N GLY A 193 5.37 -10.06 11.30
CA GLY A 193 6.57 -9.22 11.39
C GLY A 193 7.08 -8.70 10.05
N LYS A 194 6.34 -8.86 8.95
CA LYS A 194 6.73 -8.34 7.64
C LYS A 194 6.47 -6.84 7.54
N THR A 195 7.30 -6.14 6.76
CA THR A 195 7.03 -4.77 6.33
C THR A 195 6.27 -4.81 5.02
N VAL A 196 5.22 -4.00 4.88
CA VAL A 196 4.44 -3.95 3.65
C VAL A 196 4.39 -2.52 3.12
N LEU A 197 4.78 -2.34 1.85
CA LEU A 197 4.47 -1.14 1.08
C LEU A 197 3.36 -1.49 0.10
N LEU A 198 2.23 -0.83 0.18
CA LEU A 198 1.17 -1.00 -0.81
C LEU A 198 0.87 0.29 -1.55
N SER A 199 0.64 0.22 -2.86
CA SER A 199 0.06 1.33 -3.61
C SER A 199 -1.45 1.15 -3.74
N SER A 200 -2.17 2.25 -3.71
CA SER A 200 -3.61 2.25 -4.03
C SER A 200 -4.08 3.62 -4.52
N HIS A 201 -5.15 3.60 -5.30
CA HIS A 201 -5.97 4.77 -5.59
C HIS A 201 -7.32 4.72 -4.85
N GLN A 202 -7.61 3.62 -4.14
CA GLN A 202 -8.83 3.40 -3.33
C GLN A 202 -8.51 3.71 -1.87
N LEU A 203 -9.02 4.86 -1.41
CA LEU A 203 -8.67 5.41 -0.10
C LEU A 203 -9.23 4.59 1.07
N ALA A 204 -10.46 4.05 0.90
CA ALA A 204 -11.10 3.23 1.94
C ALA A 204 -10.30 1.95 2.26
N ASP A 205 -9.75 1.29 1.23
CA ASP A 205 -8.96 0.07 1.43
C ASP A 205 -7.68 0.32 2.23
N VAL A 206 -7.10 1.50 2.05
CA VAL A 206 -5.85 1.91 2.71
C VAL A 206 -6.10 2.36 4.15
N GLU A 207 -7.21 3.07 4.38
CA GLU A 207 -7.62 3.52 5.72
C GLU A 207 -7.78 2.33 6.68
N ASP A 208 -8.27 1.19 6.17
CA ASP A 208 -8.51 0.00 6.99
C ASP A 208 -7.24 -0.79 7.35
N VAL A 209 -6.15 -0.67 6.56
CA VAL A 209 -5.00 -1.57 6.70
C VAL A 209 -3.67 -0.88 7.02
N CYS A 210 -3.50 0.41 6.61
CA CYS A 210 -2.22 1.09 6.75
C CYS A 210 -2.03 1.72 8.13
N ASP A 211 -0.79 1.71 8.62
CA ASP A 211 -0.39 2.47 9.80
C ASP A 211 -0.10 3.92 9.44
N ARG A 212 0.64 4.10 8.34
CA ARG A 212 1.04 5.39 7.79
C ARG A 212 0.85 5.39 6.29
N ILE A 213 0.67 6.57 5.76
CA ILE A 213 0.50 6.78 4.32
C ILE A 213 1.33 7.95 3.84
N CYS A 214 1.57 7.98 2.54
CA CYS A 214 1.89 9.21 1.83
C CYS A 214 0.96 9.39 0.62
N ILE A 215 0.70 10.64 0.29
CA ILE A 215 -0.10 11.01 -0.88
C ILE A 215 0.82 11.65 -1.93
N LEU A 216 0.90 11.02 -3.10
CA LEU A 216 1.59 11.56 -4.26
C LEU A 216 0.61 12.28 -5.19
N TYR A 217 1.00 13.45 -5.65
CA TYR A 217 0.28 14.18 -6.69
C TYR A 217 1.28 14.75 -7.70
N ARG A 218 1.13 14.39 -8.99
CA ARG A 218 2.02 14.83 -10.09
C ARG A 218 3.52 14.65 -9.77
N GLY A 219 3.87 13.52 -9.21
CA GLY A 219 5.26 13.17 -8.89
C GLY A 219 5.82 13.81 -7.63
N LYS A 220 5.02 14.53 -6.84
CA LYS A 220 5.43 15.15 -5.59
C LYS A 220 4.75 14.50 -4.40
N LEU A 221 5.46 14.45 -3.29
CA LEU A 221 4.92 14.12 -1.99
C LEU A 221 4.16 15.32 -1.45
N GLU A 222 2.87 15.16 -1.20
CA GLU A 222 2.00 16.24 -0.71
C GLU A 222 1.73 16.11 0.79
N VAL A 223 1.55 14.88 1.26
CA VAL A 223 1.24 14.56 2.65
C VAL A 223 1.90 13.25 3.04
N GLU A 224 2.41 13.15 4.26
CA GLU A 224 2.87 11.93 4.90
C GLU A 224 2.49 11.99 6.39
N GLY A 225 1.99 10.89 6.94
CA GLY A 225 1.64 10.79 8.36
C GLY A 225 0.97 9.46 8.69
N SER A 226 0.68 9.24 9.98
CA SER A 226 -0.19 8.14 10.38
C SER A 226 -1.63 8.42 9.98
N ILE A 227 -2.42 7.36 9.78
CA ILE A 227 -3.86 7.50 9.47
C ILE A 227 -4.55 8.32 10.56
N ASP A 228 -4.26 8.03 11.82
CA ASP A 228 -4.88 8.73 12.96
C ASP A 228 -4.55 10.23 12.95
N GLU A 229 -3.27 10.61 12.76
CA GLU A 229 -2.85 12.02 12.68
C GLU A 229 -3.48 12.77 11.50
N LEU A 230 -3.57 12.13 10.34
CA LEU A 230 -4.08 12.76 9.12
C LEU A 230 -5.61 12.89 9.12
N LEU A 231 -6.31 12.03 9.86
CA LEU A 231 -7.76 12.03 9.97
C LEU A 231 -8.25 12.70 11.27
N GLU A 232 -7.32 13.14 12.15
CA GLU A 232 -7.68 13.89 13.35
C GLU A 232 -8.36 15.21 12.98
N VAL A 233 -9.63 15.33 13.28
CA VAL A 233 -10.37 16.59 13.15
C VAL A 233 -10.26 17.33 14.48
N ARG A 234 -9.23 18.19 14.63
CA ARG A 234 -8.88 18.89 15.89
C ARG A 234 -9.98 19.78 16.44
N GLU A 235 -10.96 20.15 15.61
CA GLU A 235 -12.10 20.96 16.02
C GLU A 235 -13.28 20.14 16.56
N VAL A 236 -13.17 18.79 16.55
CA VAL A 236 -14.22 17.90 17.01
C VAL A 236 -13.75 17.13 18.24
N PHE A 237 -14.42 17.34 19.36
CA PHE A 237 -14.23 16.56 20.57
C PHE A 237 -15.27 15.45 20.63
N THR A 238 -14.84 14.19 20.75
CA THR A 238 -15.72 13.03 20.80
C THR A 238 -15.57 12.30 22.12
N VAL A 239 -16.70 11.95 22.73
CA VAL A 239 -16.77 11.10 23.92
C VAL A 239 -17.50 9.82 23.58
N GLU A 240 -16.81 8.68 23.71
CA GLU A 240 -17.39 7.34 23.50
C GLU A 240 -17.68 6.65 24.83
N GLY A 241 -18.85 6.07 24.94
CA GLY A 241 -19.22 5.21 26.07
C GLY A 241 -20.07 4.04 25.60
N ARG A 242 -19.86 2.86 26.18
CA ARG A 242 -20.75 1.70 25.94
C ARG A 242 -21.87 1.70 27.00
N HIS A 243 -23.10 1.39 26.57
CA HIS A 243 -24.28 1.33 27.46
C HIS A 243 -24.55 2.63 28.23
N VAL A 244 -24.33 3.80 27.58
CA VAL A 244 -24.63 5.10 28.17
C VAL A 244 -26.15 5.27 28.25
N PRO A 245 -26.75 5.47 29.45
CA PRO A 245 -28.20 5.68 29.59
C PRO A 245 -28.67 6.93 28.82
N ASP A 246 -29.87 6.87 28.25
CA ASP A 246 -30.43 7.97 27.42
C ASP A 246 -30.51 9.28 28.19
N GLU A 247 -30.85 9.24 29.52
CA GLU A 247 -30.84 10.41 30.38
C GLU A 247 -29.47 11.08 30.50
N LEU A 248 -28.39 10.27 30.58
CA LEU A 248 -27.02 10.79 30.65
C LEU A 248 -26.61 11.40 29.32
N GLN A 249 -26.96 10.75 28.19
CA GLN A 249 -26.73 11.31 26.86
C GLN A 249 -27.41 12.69 26.71
N ALA A 250 -28.67 12.77 27.09
CA ALA A 250 -29.44 14.03 27.03
C ALA A 250 -28.82 15.14 27.88
N ARG A 251 -28.36 14.80 29.10
CA ARG A 251 -27.68 15.76 29.97
C ARG A 251 -26.34 16.23 29.41
N MET A 252 -25.53 15.34 28.84
CA MET A 252 -24.27 15.70 28.20
C MET A 252 -24.50 16.64 27.02
N VAL A 253 -25.46 16.35 26.14
CA VAL A 253 -25.86 17.20 25.01
C VAL A 253 -26.31 18.57 25.50
N ALA A 254 -27.11 18.64 26.54
CA ALA A 254 -27.57 19.92 27.12
C ALA A 254 -26.42 20.76 27.67
N MET A 255 -25.51 20.16 28.45
CA MET A 255 -24.33 20.84 28.99
C MET A 255 -23.42 21.38 27.88
N LEU A 256 -23.18 20.62 26.80
CA LEU A 256 -22.35 21.07 25.67
C LEU A 256 -22.99 22.25 24.94
N LYS A 257 -24.31 22.23 24.74
CA LYS A 257 -25.05 23.33 24.13
C LYS A 257 -25.04 24.60 24.99
N GLU A 258 -25.19 24.46 26.31
CA GLU A 258 -25.06 25.58 27.25
C GLU A 258 -23.67 26.18 27.27
N ALA A 259 -22.62 25.36 27.06
CA ALA A 259 -21.24 25.82 26.91
C ALA A 259 -20.92 26.44 25.54
N GLY A 260 -21.92 26.58 24.62
CA GLY A 260 -21.74 27.19 23.31
C GLY A 260 -21.16 26.26 22.23
N VAL A 261 -21.13 24.95 22.49
CA VAL A 261 -20.68 23.98 21.49
C VAL A 261 -21.79 23.82 20.44
N THR A 262 -21.46 24.03 19.16
CA THR A 262 -22.35 23.80 18.02
C THR A 262 -22.24 22.36 17.52
N ASP A 263 -23.27 21.89 16.82
CA ASP A 263 -23.29 20.58 16.13
C ASP A 263 -22.98 19.37 17.05
N VAL A 264 -23.55 19.37 18.25
CA VAL A 264 -23.40 18.26 19.18
C VAL A 264 -24.12 17.02 18.64
N VAL A 265 -23.34 16.06 18.12
CA VAL A 265 -23.83 14.77 17.61
C VAL A 265 -23.32 13.67 18.56
N PRO A 266 -24.21 12.86 19.17
CA PRO A 266 -23.79 11.70 19.92
C PRO A 266 -23.21 10.65 18.94
N GLY A 267 -21.88 10.44 18.96
CA GLY A 267 -21.19 9.47 18.11
C GLY A 267 -19.76 9.89 17.77
N VAL A 268 -18.98 8.94 17.26
CA VAL A 268 -17.61 9.18 16.81
C VAL A 268 -17.62 9.69 15.38
N GLN A 269 -17.24 10.94 15.17
CA GLN A 269 -17.00 11.46 13.83
C GLN A 269 -15.51 11.39 13.51
N ARG A 270 -15.08 10.32 12.84
CA ARG A 270 -13.77 10.29 12.18
C ARG A 270 -13.89 10.90 10.79
N GLY A 271 -12.98 11.81 10.43
CA GLY A 271 -12.83 12.24 9.06
C GLY A 271 -12.51 11.03 8.17
N ARG A 272 -12.94 11.05 6.91
CA ARG A 272 -12.59 9.99 5.95
C ARG A 272 -11.37 10.41 5.15
N LEU A 273 -10.47 9.48 4.87
CA LEU A 273 -9.30 9.71 4.01
C LEU A 273 -9.71 10.26 2.63
N ALA A 274 -10.89 9.86 2.14
CA ALA A 274 -11.48 10.40 0.92
C ALA A 274 -11.72 11.92 0.97
N ASP A 275 -12.13 12.46 2.12
CA ASP A 275 -12.39 13.90 2.30
C ASP A 275 -11.07 14.68 2.36
N LEU A 276 -10.06 14.16 3.05
CA LEU A 276 -8.70 14.73 3.07
C LEU A 276 -8.13 14.78 1.64
N PHE A 277 -8.21 13.67 0.90
CA PHE A 277 -7.74 13.59 -0.47
C PHE A 277 -8.45 14.58 -1.39
N LYS A 278 -9.81 14.64 -1.30
CA LYS A 278 -10.61 15.59 -2.08
C LYS A 278 -10.21 17.04 -1.81
N LYS A 279 -10.01 17.40 -0.54
CA LYS A 279 -9.54 18.72 -0.12
C LYS A 279 -8.20 19.06 -0.75
N LEU A 280 -7.20 18.19 -0.63
CA LEU A 280 -5.87 18.38 -1.20
C LEU A 280 -5.89 18.54 -2.73
N VAL A 281 -6.65 17.68 -3.44
CA VAL A 281 -6.75 17.75 -4.91
C VAL A 281 -7.45 19.04 -5.37
N LEU A 282 -8.49 19.48 -4.66
CA LEU A 282 -9.21 20.71 -4.99
C LEU A 282 -8.35 21.95 -4.75
N GLU A 283 -7.64 22.01 -3.62
CA GLU A 283 -6.71 23.10 -3.29
C GLU A 283 -5.59 23.21 -4.34
N LYS A 284 -5.01 22.08 -4.76
CA LYS A 284 -3.97 22.06 -5.81
C LYS A 284 -4.50 22.51 -7.17
N ARG A 285 -5.67 22.05 -7.58
CA ARG A 285 -6.30 22.51 -8.84
C ARG A 285 -6.63 24.00 -8.82
N ALA A 286 -7.02 24.53 -7.67
CA ALA A 286 -7.29 25.99 -7.52
C ALA A 286 -6.01 26.80 -7.62
N SER A 287 -4.91 26.36 -6.96
CA SER A 287 -3.62 27.04 -7.03
C SER A 287 -3.01 27.03 -8.43
N GLU A 288 -3.18 25.93 -9.20
CA GLU A 288 -2.72 25.83 -10.58
C GLU A 288 -3.46 26.78 -11.53
N LYS A 289 -4.79 26.95 -11.35
CA LYS A 289 -5.58 27.90 -12.14
C LYS A 289 -5.19 29.35 -11.85
N SER A 290 -4.85 29.67 -10.60
CA SER A 290 -4.39 31.02 -10.23
C SER A 290 -2.95 31.33 -10.67
N GLY A 291 -2.10 30.30 -10.81
CA GLY A 291 -0.73 30.44 -11.32
C GLY A 291 -0.62 30.51 -12.84
N ALA A 292 -1.61 29.98 -13.57
CA ALA A 292 -1.65 30.03 -15.04
C ALA A 292 -2.27 31.34 -15.58
N ALA A 293 -2.80 32.19 -14.70
CA ALA A 293 -3.39 33.52 -15.04
C ALA A 293 -2.42 34.67 -14.78
N LYS A 294 -1.14 34.39 -14.50
CA LYS A 294 -0.03 35.35 -14.45
C LYS A 294 0.99 34.97 -15.52
#